data_241b3f908811ffa81bf8edaecba9c0b3
#
_entry.id   241b3f908811ffa81bf8edaecba9c0b3
#
_cell.length_a   1.000
_cell.length_b   1.000
_cell.length_c   1.000
_cell.angle_alpha   90.00
_cell.angle_beta   90.00
_cell.angle_gamma   90.00
#
_symmetry.space_group_name_H-M   'P 1'
#
loop_
_entity.id
_entity.type
_entity.pdbx_description
1 polymer ?
#
loop_
_entity_poly.entity_id
_entity_poly.type
_entity_poly.pdbx_seq_one_letter_code
_entity_poly.pdbx_strand_id
1 'polypeptide(L)'
;IKLNTLDGGTRKYIMIQLPENLNEAYLNTSPDNKIKIKKLIDFLKSVNRKPTLDQIGIERIIRASKKIKEETKTEIDYGFKHFFLNEPNQNTLDKCDTFDKAGLLGDATILDDFGTETVLTTWLNNDGYGLNAKNQTIDLNGYEAYYFNKHLYLINPDFNQEAMIALFDMYNSVS
;
A
#
# COMPACT_ATOMS: atom_id res chain seq x y z
N ILE A 1 11.20 3.46 16.59
CA ILE A 1 10.39 3.06 17.76
C ILE A 1 11.15 3.34 19.05
N LYS A 2 12.27 2.66 19.34
CA LYS A 2 13.01 2.82 20.61
C LYS A 2 13.36 4.26 20.98
N LEU A 3 13.79 5.09 20.03
CA LEU A 3 14.07 6.50 20.28
C LEU A 3 12.80 7.29 20.65
N ASN A 4 11.68 7.01 19.97
CA ASN A 4 10.39 7.65 20.27
C ASN A 4 9.89 7.30 21.68
N THR A 5 10.20 6.10 22.20
CA THR A 5 9.84 5.75 23.60
C THR A 5 10.69 6.47 24.64
N LEU A 6 11.90 6.90 24.28
CA LEU A 6 12.81 7.58 25.21
C LEU A 6 12.51 9.09 25.36
N ASP A 7 12.09 9.73 24.27
CA ASP A 7 11.93 11.19 24.22
C ASP A 7 10.54 11.68 23.78
N GLY A 8 9.57 10.75 23.63
CA GLY A 8 8.22 11.09 23.17
C GLY A 8 8.16 11.55 21.70
N GLY A 9 9.21 11.34 20.94
CA GLY A 9 9.30 11.78 19.53
C GLY A 9 8.35 11.04 18.62
N THR A 10 8.10 11.63 17.44
CA THR A 10 7.19 11.08 16.39
C THR A 10 7.94 10.72 15.11
N ARG A 11 9.20 10.28 15.22
CA ARG A 11 10.03 9.91 14.07
C ARG A 11 9.38 8.79 13.28
N LYS A 12 9.34 8.98 11.97
CA LYS A 12 8.91 7.98 11.00
C LYS A 12 10.14 7.51 10.21
N TYR A 13 10.02 6.35 9.60
CA TYR A 13 11.04 5.81 8.69
C TYR A 13 10.38 5.15 7.50
N ILE A 14 11.07 5.13 6.38
CA ILE A 14 10.71 4.39 5.18
C ILE A 14 11.83 3.39 4.92
N MET A 15 11.49 2.13 4.74
CA MET A 15 12.42 1.08 4.35
C MET A 15 12.01 0.51 3.01
N ILE A 16 12.97 0.33 2.13
CA ILE A 16 12.79 -0.28 0.81
C ILE A 16 13.62 -1.55 0.80
N GLN A 17 13.00 -2.67 0.46
CA GLN A 17 13.62 -3.98 0.36
C GLN A 17 13.09 -4.72 -0.86
N LEU A 18 14.00 -5.23 -1.68
CA LEU A 18 13.62 -6.15 -2.77
C LEU A 18 13.15 -7.48 -2.18
N PRO A 19 12.06 -8.06 -2.71
CA PRO A 19 11.52 -9.34 -2.24
C PRO A 19 12.28 -10.53 -2.83
N GLU A 20 13.61 -10.56 -2.63
CA GLU A 20 14.47 -11.63 -3.16
C GLU A 20 14.01 -13.01 -2.67
N ASN A 21 13.90 -13.96 -3.60
CA ASN A 21 13.47 -15.30 -3.33
C ASN A 21 14.57 -16.10 -2.64
N LEU A 22 14.36 -16.48 -1.38
CA LEU A 22 15.34 -17.22 -0.59
C LEU A 22 15.57 -18.65 -1.09
N ASN A 23 14.61 -19.28 -1.79
CA ASN A 23 14.82 -20.59 -2.39
C ASN A 23 15.81 -20.50 -3.57
N GLU A 24 15.73 -19.47 -4.38
CA GLU A 24 16.68 -19.22 -5.47
C GLU A 24 18.07 -18.88 -4.90
N ALA A 25 18.12 -18.01 -3.89
CA ALA A 25 19.37 -17.70 -3.21
C ALA A 25 20.01 -18.94 -2.59
N TYR A 26 19.22 -19.87 -2.05
CA TYR A 26 19.71 -21.15 -1.53
C TYR A 26 20.36 -22.04 -2.60
N LEU A 27 19.81 -22.07 -3.81
CA LEU A 27 20.37 -22.87 -4.90
C LEU A 27 21.73 -22.31 -5.39
N ASN A 28 21.87 -20.99 -5.40
CA ASN A 28 22.95 -20.27 -6.04
C ASN A 28 24.08 -19.80 -5.07
N THR A 29 24.14 -20.32 -3.84
CA THR A 29 25.10 -19.85 -2.83
C THR A 29 26.05 -20.95 -2.37
N SER A 30 27.10 -20.55 -1.61
CA SER A 30 28.09 -21.45 -1.02
C SER A 30 27.48 -22.39 0.05
N PRO A 31 28.08 -23.56 0.34
CA PRO A 31 27.58 -24.51 1.34
C PRO A 31 27.32 -23.90 2.72
N ASP A 32 28.21 -23.03 3.19
CA ASP A 32 28.07 -22.37 4.51
C ASP A 32 26.88 -21.43 4.56
N ASN A 33 26.61 -20.70 3.46
CA ASN A 33 25.47 -19.81 3.35
C ASN A 33 24.16 -20.60 3.17
N LYS A 34 24.19 -21.78 2.54
CA LYS A 34 23.01 -22.66 2.42
C LYS A 34 22.42 -22.99 3.78
N ILE A 35 23.26 -23.28 4.77
CA ILE A 35 22.80 -23.58 6.14
C ILE A 35 22.04 -22.38 6.73
N LYS A 36 22.56 -21.18 6.55
CA LYS A 36 21.93 -19.95 7.07
C LYS A 36 20.61 -19.66 6.35
N ILE A 37 20.60 -19.71 5.02
CA ILE A 37 19.40 -19.44 4.21
C ILE A 37 18.32 -20.48 4.50
N LYS A 38 18.67 -21.75 4.64
CA LYS A 38 17.71 -22.80 5.00
C LYS A 38 17.01 -22.49 6.33
N LYS A 39 17.77 -22.08 7.37
CA LYS A 39 17.18 -21.68 8.65
C LYS A 39 16.19 -20.51 8.50
N LEU A 40 16.49 -19.55 7.64
CA LEU A 40 15.58 -18.43 7.37
C LEU A 40 14.29 -18.88 6.65
N ILE A 41 14.41 -19.77 5.67
CA ILE A 41 13.27 -20.37 4.97
C ILE A 41 12.39 -21.16 5.94
N ASP A 42 13.00 -22.04 6.75
CA ASP A 42 12.27 -22.86 7.72
C ASP A 42 11.58 -22.00 8.77
N PHE A 43 12.26 -20.94 9.22
CA PHE A 43 11.67 -19.95 10.12
C PHE A 43 10.47 -19.24 9.50
N LEU A 44 10.56 -18.72 8.26
CA LEU A 44 9.45 -18.06 7.59
C LEU A 44 8.26 -19.00 7.40
N LYS A 45 8.52 -20.25 7.03
CA LYS A 45 7.46 -21.28 6.94
C LYS A 45 6.77 -21.52 8.29
N SER A 46 7.52 -21.54 9.38
CA SER A 46 6.97 -21.75 10.73
C SER A 46 6.02 -20.63 11.17
N VAL A 47 6.16 -19.44 10.61
CA VAL A 47 5.30 -18.26 10.86
C VAL A 47 4.33 -17.97 9.70
N ASN A 48 4.16 -18.93 8.79
CA ASN A 48 3.26 -18.87 7.62
C ASN A 48 3.52 -17.64 6.71
N ARG A 49 4.80 -17.37 6.43
CA ARG A 49 5.24 -16.30 5.53
C ARG A 49 5.92 -16.83 4.28
N LYS A 50 5.87 -16.06 3.19
CA LYS A 50 6.59 -16.39 1.95
C LYS A 50 8.10 -16.37 2.21
N PRO A 51 8.88 -17.26 1.57
CA PRO A 51 10.34 -17.33 1.75
C PRO A 51 11.06 -16.26 0.93
N THR A 52 10.84 -14.99 1.30
CA THR A 52 11.45 -13.83 0.65
C THR A 52 12.14 -12.93 1.69
N LEU A 53 13.15 -12.16 1.25
CA LEU A 53 13.99 -11.37 2.14
C LEU A 53 13.23 -10.26 2.87
N ASP A 54 12.27 -9.61 2.21
CA ASP A 54 11.38 -8.60 2.79
C ASP A 54 10.58 -9.15 3.97
N GLN A 55 10.13 -10.41 3.91
CA GLN A 55 9.36 -11.06 4.97
C GLN A 55 10.18 -11.28 6.25
N ILE A 56 11.48 -11.47 6.13
CA ILE A 56 12.41 -11.45 7.28
C ILE A 56 12.40 -10.06 7.94
N GLY A 57 12.48 -9.00 7.12
CA GLY A 57 12.43 -7.61 7.59
C GLY A 57 11.16 -7.30 8.35
N ILE A 58 10.01 -7.67 7.78
CA ILE A 58 8.68 -7.48 8.39
C ILE A 58 8.61 -8.19 9.74
N GLU A 59 9.02 -9.46 9.81
CA GLU A 59 8.96 -10.24 11.05
C GLU A 59 9.86 -9.65 12.14
N ARG A 60 11.04 -9.15 11.77
CA ARG A 60 11.92 -8.44 12.71
C ARG A 60 11.29 -7.18 13.26
N ILE A 61 10.59 -6.38 12.42
CA ILE A 61 9.90 -5.16 12.86
C ILE A 61 8.78 -5.51 13.84
N ILE A 62 7.95 -6.51 13.52
CA ILE A 62 6.85 -6.96 14.39
C ILE A 62 7.37 -7.41 15.76
N ARG A 63 8.39 -8.26 15.79
CA ARG A 63 8.97 -8.74 17.05
C ARG A 63 9.63 -7.64 17.85
N ALA A 64 10.36 -6.74 17.19
CA ALA A 64 10.99 -5.60 17.85
C ALA A 64 9.94 -4.62 18.43
N SER A 65 8.87 -4.35 17.69
CA SER A 65 7.76 -3.52 18.16
C SER A 65 7.09 -4.12 19.39
N LYS A 66 6.78 -5.42 19.34
CA LYS A 66 6.17 -6.13 20.46
C LYS A 66 7.06 -6.09 21.71
N LYS A 67 8.34 -6.42 21.56
CA LYS A 67 9.31 -6.41 22.66
C LYS A 67 9.42 -5.02 23.29
N ILE A 68 9.58 -3.97 22.48
CA ILE A 68 9.71 -2.60 22.99
C ILE A 68 8.42 -2.17 23.69
N LYS A 69 7.26 -2.51 23.16
CA LYS A 69 5.96 -2.21 23.79
C LYS A 69 5.83 -2.86 25.17
N GLU A 70 6.25 -4.12 25.30
CA GLU A 70 6.24 -4.87 26.58
C GLU A 70 7.21 -4.29 27.60
N GLU A 71 8.41 -3.87 27.15
CA GLU A 71 9.47 -3.33 28.02
C GLU A 71 9.19 -1.89 28.48
N THR A 72 8.63 -1.03 27.62
CA THR A 72 8.54 0.41 27.90
C THR A 72 7.17 0.85 28.37
N LYS A 73 6.12 0.13 28.02
CA LYS A 73 4.70 0.45 28.31
C LYS A 73 4.30 1.89 27.93
N THR A 74 4.99 2.47 26.96
CA THR A 74 4.76 3.84 26.49
C THR A 74 3.70 3.84 25.41
N GLU A 75 2.79 4.80 25.40
CA GLU A 75 1.78 4.98 24.37
C GLU A 75 2.36 5.76 23.18
N ILE A 76 2.92 5.04 22.22
CA ILE A 76 3.38 5.57 20.92
C ILE A 76 2.82 4.69 19.80
N ASP A 77 2.91 5.17 18.55
CA ASP A 77 2.61 4.35 17.39
C ASP A 77 3.70 3.28 17.17
N TYR A 78 3.35 2.03 17.40
CA TYR A 78 4.19 0.85 17.16
C TYR A 78 3.94 0.20 15.80
N GLY A 79 2.99 0.72 15.03
CA GLY A 79 2.58 0.17 13.75
C GLY A 79 3.54 0.53 12.61
N PHE A 80 3.31 -0.13 11.48
CA PHE A 80 3.88 0.21 10.18
C PHE A 80 2.92 -0.22 9.09
N LYS A 81 3.02 0.41 7.92
CA LYS A 81 2.35 -0.03 6.71
C LYS A 81 3.35 -0.72 5.80
N HIS A 82 2.91 -1.76 5.13
CA HIS A 82 3.70 -2.48 4.14
C HIS A 82 3.03 -2.30 2.77
N PHE A 83 3.80 -1.84 1.80
CA PHE A 83 3.36 -1.62 0.42
C PHE A 83 4.21 -2.45 -0.52
N PHE A 84 3.59 -2.94 -1.57
CA PHE A 84 4.26 -3.48 -2.73
C PHE A 84 4.19 -2.46 -3.87
N LEU A 85 5.28 -2.32 -4.62
CA LEU A 85 5.22 -1.66 -5.91
C LEU A 85 4.78 -2.72 -6.93
N ASN A 86 3.60 -2.52 -7.49
CA ASN A 86 3.10 -3.35 -8.58
C ASN A 86 3.53 -2.74 -9.91
N GLU A 87 4.08 -3.59 -10.78
CA GLU A 87 4.44 -3.20 -12.13
C GLU A 87 3.23 -3.48 -13.05
N PRO A 88 2.72 -2.48 -13.78
CA PRO A 88 1.63 -2.72 -14.73
C PRO A 88 2.11 -3.66 -15.85
N ASN A 89 1.20 -4.47 -16.39
CA ASN A 89 1.53 -5.28 -17.55
C ASN A 89 1.70 -4.39 -18.81
N GLN A 90 2.37 -4.92 -19.84
CA GLN A 90 2.67 -4.14 -21.04
C GLN A 90 1.40 -3.64 -21.75
N ASN A 91 0.33 -4.42 -21.78
CA ASN A 91 -0.95 -4.01 -22.37
C ASN A 91 -1.53 -2.78 -21.64
N THR A 92 -1.41 -2.73 -20.32
CA THR A 92 -1.86 -1.57 -19.52
C THR A 92 -1.04 -0.33 -19.84
N LEU A 93 0.29 -0.47 -20.00
CA LEU A 93 1.18 0.62 -20.40
C LEU A 93 0.87 1.11 -21.81
N ASP A 94 0.71 0.23 -22.78
CA ASP A 94 0.40 0.56 -24.17
C ASP A 94 -0.93 1.32 -24.30
N LYS A 95 -1.91 1.00 -23.46
CA LYS A 95 -3.19 1.71 -23.41
C LYS A 95 -3.06 3.10 -22.76
N CYS A 96 -2.11 3.30 -21.85
CA CYS A 96 -1.84 4.63 -21.29
C CYS A 96 -1.14 5.57 -22.30
N ASP A 97 -0.38 5.02 -23.24
CA ASP A 97 0.33 5.79 -24.27
C ASP A 97 -0.58 6.28 -25.40
N THR A 98 -1.67 5.59 -25.65
CA THR A 98 -2.65 5.96 -26.69
C THR A 98 -3.99 6.33 -26.07
N PHE A 99 -4.28 7.64 -26.05
CA PHE A 99 -5.61 8.11 -25.65
C PHE A 99 -6.65 7.76 -26.73
N ASP A 100 -7.38 6.67 -26.51
CA ASP A 100 -8.54 6.31 -27.33
C ASP A 100 -9.83 6.72 -26.62
N LYS A 101 -10.54 7.69 -27.22
CA LYS A 101 -11.83 8.19 -26.71
C LYS A 101 -12.93 7.11 -26.68
N ALA A 102 -12.83 6.09 -27.54
CA ALA A 102 -13.74 4.96 -27.57
C ALA A 102 -13.35 3.85 -26.57
N GLY A 103 -12.05 3.69 -26.25
CA GLY A 103 -11.53 2.74 -25.27
C GLY A 103 -11.88 3.10 -23.82
N LEU A 104 -12.16 4.37 -23.52
CA LEU A 104 -12.59 4.83 -22.19
C LEU A 104 -13.94 4.23 -21.74
N LEU A 105 -14.74 3.72 -22.64
CA LEU A 105 -16.10 3.22 -22.35
C LEU A 105 -16.18 1.69 -22.16
N GLY A 106 -15.08 0.96 -22.32
CA GLY A 106 -15.13 -0.51 -22.29
C GLY A 106 -13.98 -1.23 -21.59
N ASP A 107 -12.92 -0.54 -21.21
CA ASP A 107 -11.72 -1.19 -20.66
C ASP A 107 -11.50 -0.84 -19.18
N ALA A 108 -11.99 -1.67 -18.29
CA ALA A 108 -11.80 -1.62 -16.85
C ALA A 108 -10.37 -2.00 -16.39
N THR A 109 -9.35 -1.76 -17.18
CA THR A 109 -8.05 -2.42 -17.10
C THR A 109 -7.18 -2.06 -15.90
N ILE A 110 -7.13 -0.78 -15.48
CA ILE A 110 -6.27 -0.36 -14.35
C ILE A 110 -6.90 -0.78 -13.02
N LEU A 111 -8.21 -0.63 -12.89
CA LEU A 111 -8.92 -1.03 -11.67
C LEU A 111 -8.99 -2.55 -11.51
N ASP A 112 -9.13 -3.30 -12.63
CA ASP A 112 -9.11 -4.76 -12.61
C ASP A 112 -7.73 -5.31 -12.23
N ASP A 113 -6.65 -4.68 -12.73
CA ASP A 113 -5.28 -5.11 -12.45
C ASP A 113 -4.85 -4.79 -11.00
N PHE A 114 -5.23 -3.62 -10.49
CA PHE A 114 -4.68 -3.10 -9.23
C PHE A 114 -5.71 -2.88 -8.12
N GLY A 115 -6.96 -2.74 -8.45
CA GLY A 115 -8.04 -2.40 -7.52
C GLY A 115 -8.08 -0.94 -7.10
N THR A 116 -9.23 -0.50 -6.64
CA THR A 116 -9.53 0.90 -6.27
C THR A 116 -8.57 1.43 -5.17
N GLU A 117 -8.27 0.62 -4.16
CA GLU A 117 -7.39 1.03 -3.04
C GLU A 117 -5.96 1.36 -3.52
N THR A 118 -5.42 0.56 -4.45
CA THR A 118 -4.08 0.80 -5.01
C THR A 118 -4.04 2.07 -5.83
N VAL A 119 -5.04 2.29 -6.68
CA VAL A 119 -5.16 3.50 -7.49
C VAL A 119 -5.30 4.73 -6.61
N LEU A 120 -6.19 4.71 -5.62
CA LEU A 120 -6.41 5.80 -4.67
C LEU A 120 -5.11 6.13 -3.89
N THR A 121 -4.44 5.12 -3.35
CA THR A 121 -3.18 5.33 -2.62
C THR A 121 -2.11 5.95 -3.51
N THR A 122 -2.03 5.53 -4.77
CA THR A 122 -1.10 6.08 -5.75
C THR A 122 -1.40 7.54 -6.05
N TRP A 123 -2.66 7.90 -6.27
CA TRP A 123 -3.08 9.28 -6.54
C TRP A 123 -2.86 10.18 -5.33
N LEU A 124 -3.24 9.74 -4.13
CA LEU A 124 -2.97 10.47 -2.88
C LEU A 124 -1.47 10.74 -2.69
N ASN A 125 -0.63 9.77 -3.02
CA ASN A 125 0.82 9.94 -2.95
C ASN A 125 1.34 10.93 -4.01
N ASN A 126 0.84 10.87 -5.23
CA ASN A 126 1.20 11.80 -6.32
C ASN A 126 0.77 13.24 -6.01
N ASP A 127 -0.36 13.42 -5.34
CA ASP A 127 -0.83 14.73 -4.87
C ASP A 127 -0.07 15.24 -3.64
N GLY A 128 0.95 14.52 -3.18
CA GLY A 128 1.82 14.92 -2.08
C GLY A 128 1.29 14.60 -0.68
N TYR A 129 0.18 13.88 -0.56
CA TYR A 129 -0.39 13.50 0.75
C TYR A 129 0.33 12.31 1.38
N GLY A 130 1.10 11.58 0.59
CA GLY A 130 1.90 10.44 1.04
C GLY A 130 1.08 9.18 1.34
N LEU A 131 1.80 8.07 1.54
CA LEU A 131 1.22 6.73 1.70
C LEU A 131 0.41 6.52 3.00
N ASN A 132 0.42 7.47 3.92
CA ASN A 132 -0.31 7.39 5.19
C ASN A 132 -1.58 8.25 5.24
N ALA A 133 -1.97 8.85 4.12
CA ALA A 133 -3.21 9.60 4.02
C ALA A 133 -4.41 8.70 4.40
N LYS A 134 -5.34 9.26 5.19
CA LYS A 134 -6.58 8.58 5.60
C LYS A 134 -7.74 9.31 4.95
N ASN A 135 -8.14 8.84 3.79
CA ASN A 135 -9.30 9.35 3.08
C ASN A 135 -10.61 9.05 3.83
N GLN A 136 -11.63 9.82 3.54
CA GLN A 136 -13.01 9.57 3.92
C GLN A 136 -13.77 9.07 2.70
N THR A 137 -14.65 8.11 2.89
CA THR A 137 -15.59 7.66 1.85
C THR A 137 -16.82 8.57 1.88
N ILE A 138 -17.25 9.03 0.71
CA ILE A 138 -18.46 9.81 0.51
C ILE A 138 -19.38 9.06 -0.44
N ASP A 139 -20.63 8.91 -0.06
CA ASP A 139 -21.67 8.37 -0.94
C ASP A 139 -22.33 9.50 -1.74
N LEU A 140 -22.23 9.41 -3.07
CA LEU A 140 -22.87 10.30 -4.01
C LEU A 140 -24.05 9.57 -4.66
N ASN A 141 -25.11 9.37 -3.88
CA ASN A 141 -26.34 8.71 -4.31
C ASN A 141 -26.10 7.31 -4.90
N GLY A 142 -25.36 6.47 -4.14
CA GLY A 142 -24.99 5.11 -4.52
C GLY A 142 -23.64 4.98 -5.24
N TYR A 143 -22.99 6.11 -5.59
CA TYR A 143 -21.63 6.12 -6.09
C TYR A 143 -20.63 6.41 -4.97
N GLU A 144 -19.70 5.51 -4.72
CA GLU A 144 -18.65 5.69 -3.72
C GLU A 144 -17.51 6.55 -4.26
N ALA A 145 -17.30 7.71 -3.65
CA ALA A 145 -16.20 8.63 -3.89
C ALA A 145 -15.28 8.71 -2.66
N TYR A 146 -14.05 9.18 -2.84
CA TYR A 146 -13.06 9.29 -1.76
C TYR A 146 -12.63 10.74 -1.60
N TYR A 147 -12.63 11.24 -0.38
CA TYR A 147 -12.29 12.61 -0.05
C TYR A 147 -11.08 12.68 0.86
N PHE A 148 -10.15 13.54 0.54
CA PHE A 148 -9.04 13.88 1.40
C PHE A 148 -8.63 15.34 1.24
N ASN A 149 -8.62 16.07 2.35
CA ASN A 149 -8.28 17.49 2.39
C ASN A 149 -9.18 18.32 1.45
N LYS A 150 -8.68 18.76 0.30
CA LYS A 150 -9.43 19.55 -0.69
C LYS A 150 -9.66 18.80 -2.00
N HIS A 151 -9.35 17.51 -2.05
CA HIS A 151 -9.48 16.68 -3.23
C HIS A 151 -10.56 15.64 -3.05
N LEU A 152 -11.34 15.46 -4.10
CA LEU A 152 -12.32 14.41 -4.25
C LEU A 152 -11.85 13.48 -5.39
N TYR A 153 -11.80 12.19 -5.10
CA TYR A 153 -11.33 11.16 -6.04
C TYR A 153 -12.51 10.32 -6.49
N LEU A 154 -12.79 10.35 -7.79
CA LEU A 154 -13.81 9.56 -8.47
C LEU A 154 -13.09 8.45 -9.23
N ILE A 155 -12.91 7.28 -8.61
CA ILE A 155 -12.09 6.19 -9.11
C ILE A 155 -12.96 5.05 -9.63
N ASN A 156 -14.06 4.77 -8.92
CA ASN A 156 -14.94 3.67 -9.26
C ASN A 156 -15.60 3.90 -10.63
N PRO A 157 -15.86 2.83 -11.41
CA PRO A 157 -16.63 2.95 -12.63
C PRO A 157 -18.09 3.37 -12.33
N ASP A 158 -18.85 3.65 -13.38
CA ASP A 158 -20.29 3.90 -13.30
C ASP A 158 -20.71 5.22 -12.61
N PHE A 159 -19.85 6.26 -12.70
CA PHE A 159 -20.24 7.61 -12.30
C PHE A 159 -21.38 8.10 -13.20
N ASN A 160 -22.59 8.06 -12.67
CA ASN A 160 -23.84 8.32 -13.40
C ASN A 160 -24.38 9.73 -13.15
N GLN A 161 -25.51 10.05 -13.78
CA GLN A 161 -26.14 11.37 -13.67
C GLN A 161 -26.61 11.67 -12.23
N GLU A 162 -27.07 10.68 -11.49
CA GLU A 162 -27.54 10.85 -10.12
C GLU A 162 -26.38 11.18 -9.18
N ALA A 163 -25.23 10.52 -9.35
CA ALA A 163 -24.00 10.82 -8.63
C ALA A 163 -23.49 12.24 -8.97
N MET A 164 -23.60 12.66 -10.22
CA MET A 164 -23.23 14.00 -10.63
C MET A 164 -24.10 15.07 -9.97
N ILE A 165 -25.42 14.86 -9.89
CA ILE A 165 -26.34 15.78 -9.18
C ILE A 165 -25.97 15.86 -7.70
N ALA A 166 -25.76 14.72 -7.03
CA ALA A 166 -25.37 14.68 -5.64
C ALA A 166 -24.02 15.40 -5.38
N LEU A 167 -23.07 15.29 -6.31
CA LEU A 167 -21.81 16.03 -6.26
C LEU A 167 -22.02 17.55 -6.35
N PHE A 168 -22.88 18.04 -7.27
CA PHE A 168 -23.20 19.46 -7.40
C PHE A 168 -23.91 20.00 -6.16
N ASP A 169 -24.85 19.25 -5.59
CA ASP A 169 -25.56 19.64 -4.37
C ASP A 169 -24.59 19.73 -3.18
N MET A 170 -23.68 18.79 -3.07
CA MET A 170 -22.63 18.83 -2.05
C MET A 170 -21.73 20.06 -2.22
N TYR A 171 -21.26 20.34 -3.43
CA TYR A 171 -20.43 21.52 -3.73
C TYR A 171 -21.11 22.83 -3.35
N ASN A 172 -22.38 22.98 -3.72
CA ASN A 172 -23.17 24.19 -3.43
C ASN A 172 -23.49 24.35 -1.94
N SER A 173 -23.47 23.25 -1.15
CA SER A 173 -23.72 23.29 0.30
C SER A 173 -22.48 23.72 1.10
N VAL A 174 -21.29 23.67 0.51
CA VAL A 174 -19.99 23.96 1.17
C VAL A 174 -19.46 25.36 0.76
N SER A 175 -20.00 25.95 -0.29
CA SER A 175 -19.65 27.28 -0.76
C SER A 175 -20.52 28.36 -0.12
#